data_c515779000345778673cd6fcce6d903b
#
_entry.id   c515779000345778673cd6fcce6d903b
#
_cell.length_a   1.000
_cell.length_b   1.000
_cell.length_c   1.000
_cell.angle_alpha   90.00
_cell.angle_beta   90.00
_cell.angle_gamma   90.00
#
_symmetry.space_group_name_H-M   'P 1'
#
loop_
_entity.id
_entity.type
_entity.pdbx_description
1 polymer ?
#
loop_
_entity_poly.entity_id
_entity_poly.type
_entity_poly.pdbx_seq_one_letter_code
_entity_poly.pdbx_strand_id
1 'polypeptide(L)'
;MIQNMLGAYGEWASQYVSEPPRLSFRQPHFGSADAWRPTARARFRELLMQPGGAQTPVAQVQHTFEFDGLSIEHLQWQLPFGPPTEALLLKPAGAKGKLPGVVGLHDHGGNKYFGLRKITQISKDPHPAMVKHYERYYGGAAWANELAKRGYVVLVHDTFTFGSRRMRLGDVPGAIRNNMVEANPEAEDEITRYNQFAGQHEHIIAKSLFSAGLTWPGVFVFDDQRALDYLASRPEVDATRLGCCGLSGGGLRTVMLTGADERIRCSCCVGMMTTWRDY
;
A
#
# COMPACT_ATOMS: atom_id res chain seq x y z
N MET A 1 12.30 -12.62 -33.96
CA MET A 1 11.11 -12.68 -33.09
C MET A 1 11.39 -11.79 -31.87
N ILE A 2 10.50 -10.90 -31.56
CA ILE A 2 10.60 -10.09 -30.34
C ILE A 2 10.32 -11.04 -29.17
N GLN A 3 11.28 -11.18 -28.24
CA GLN A 3 11.07 -11.96 -27.03
C GLN A 3 10.06 -11.23 -26.13
N ASN A 4 9.09 -11.95 -25.59
CA ASN A 4 8.13 -11.44 -24.63
C ASN A 4 7.77 -12.50 -23.58
N MET A 5 7.15 -12.08 -22.48
CA MET A 5 6.84 -12.95 -21.33
C MET A 5 5.89 -14.12 -21.66
N LEU A 6 5.10 -13.99 -22.73
CA LEU A 6 4.17 -15.03 -23.18
C LEU A 6 4.75 -15.92 -24.30
N GLY A 7 6.00 -15.70 -24.69
CA GLY A 7 6.65 -16.45 -25.77
C GLY A 7 5.84 -16.36 -27.07
N ALA A 8 5.55 -17.51 -27.68
CA ALA A 8 4.81 -17.59 -28.96
C ALA A 8 3.37 -17.02 -28.90
N TYR A 9 2.78 -16.89 -27.73
CA TYR A 9 1.44 -16.32 -27.55
C TYR A 9 1.42 -14.78 -27.45
N GLY A 10 2.58 -14.13 -27.33
CA GLY A 10 2.67 -12.70 -27.11
C GLY A 10 2.07 -11.86 -28.22
N GLU A 11 2.31 -12.22 -29.48
CA GLU A 11 1.73 -11.54 -30.64
C GLU A 11 0.20 -11.61 -30.65
N TRP A 12 -0.36 -12.79 -30.38
CA TRP A 12 -1.81 -12.96 -30.22
C TRP A 12 -2.36 -12.11 -29.06
N ALA A 13 -1.73 -12.15 -27.89
CA ALA A 13 -2.18 -11.39 -26.73
C ALA A 13 -2.15 -9.87 -26.95
N SER A 14 -1.15 -9.38 -27.70
CA SER A 14 -1.00 -7.94 -28.00
C SER A 14 -2.13 -7.36 -28.84
N GLN A 15 -2.86 -8.20 -29.59
CA GLN A 15 -4.01 -7.78 -30.40
C GLN A 15 -5.20 -7.31 -29.57
N TYR A 16 -5.26 -7.70 -28.28
CA TYR A 16 -6.29 -7.24 -27.36
C TYR A 16 -6.01 -5.87 -26.73
N VAL A 17 -4.85 -5.29 -27.00
CA VAL A 17 -4.44 -3.97 -26.49
C VAL A 17 -4.39 -2.97 -27.64
N SER A 18 -5.35 -2.04 -27.67
CA SER A 18 -5.34 -0.93 -28.63
C SER A 18 -4.35 0.17 -28.18
N GLU A 19 -3.78 0.93 -29.15
CA GLU A 19 -2.92 2.08 -28.86
C GLU A 19 -3.47 3.33 -29.59
N PRO A 20 -3.89 4.38 -28.87
CA PRO A 20 -4.02 4.43 -27.40
C PRO A 20 -5.14 3.51 -26.89
N PRO A 21 -5.07 3.03 -25.63
CA PRO A 21 -6.13 2.23 -25.04
C PRO A 21 -7.49 2.97 -25.09
N ARG A 22 -8.57 2.21 -25.23
CA ARG A 22 -9.93 2.74 -25.44
C ARG A 22 -10.34 3.82 -24.43
N LEU A 23 -9.92 3.70 -23.17
CA LEU A 23 -10.22 4.65 -22.11
C LEU A 23 -9.03 5.55 -21.75
N SER A 24 -8.01 5.61 -22.60
CA SER A 24 -6.92 6.58 -22.42
C SER A 24 -7.45 8.01 -22.64
N PHE A 25 -7.02 8.96 -21.83
CA PHE A 25 -7.31 10.38 -22.04
C PHE A 25 -6.73 10.91 -23.38
N ARG A 26 -5.81 10.18 -24.01
CA ARG A 26 -5.30 10.50 -25.36
C ARG A 26 -6.31 10.24 -26.48
N GLN A 27 -7.45 9.60 -26.18
CA GLN A 27 -8.52 9.41 -27.16
C GLN A 27 -9.18 10.73 -27.48
N PRO A 28 -9.40 11.07 -28.77
CA PRO A 28 -9.88 12.40 -29.19
C PRO A 28 -11.31 12.72 -28.75
N HIS A 29 -12.10 11.71 -28.43
CA HIS A 29 -13.48 11.91 -27.98
C HIS A 29 -13.60 12.42 -26.53
N PHE A 30 -12.51 12.41 -25.76
CA PHE A 30 -12.47 12.99 -24.41
C PHE A 30 -12.01 14.45 -24.49
N GLY A 31 -12.95 15.39 -24.57
CA GLY A 31 -12.64 16.82 -24.67
C GLY A 31 -12.04 17.44 -23.41
N SER A 32 -12.22 16.82 -22.22
CA SER A 32 -11.70 17.32 -20.96
C SER A 32 -11.47 16.19 -19.95
N ALA A 33 -10.59 16.45 -18.97
CA ALA A 33 -10.35 15.50 -17.87
C ALA A 33 -11.62 15.24 -17.04
N ASP A 34 -12.48 16.24 -16.89
CA ASP A 34 -13.72 16.11 -16.13
C ASP A 34 -14.75 15.23 -16.86
N ALA A 35 -14.80 15.25 -18.19
CA ALA A 35 -15.60 14.33 -18.99
C ALA A 35 -15.03 12.90 -18.99
N TRP A 36 -13.71 12.76 -18.95
CA TRP A 36 -13.02 11.48 -18.97
C TRP A 36 -13.08 10.72 -17.64
N ARG A 37 -12.79 11.40 -16.51
CA ARG A 37 -12.62 10.78 -15.19
C ARG A 37 -13.74 9.85 -14.75
N PRO A 38 -15.04 10.23 -14.87
CA PRO A 38 -16.13 9.36 -14.41
C PRO A 38 -16.13 8.01 -15.13
N THR A 39 -15.98 8.02 -16.44
CA THR A 39 -15.99 6.80 -17.28
C THR A 39 -14.77 5.92 -17.00
N ALA A 40 -13.58 6.51 -16.97
CA ALA A 40 -12.34 5.79 -16.70
C ALA A 40 -12.33 5.22 -15.29
N ARG A 41 -12.75 6.00 -14.27
CA ARG A 41 -12.81 5.57 -12.88
C ARG A 41 -13.82 4.45 -12.66
N ALA A 42 -14.99 4.53 -13.26
CA ALA A 42 -16.02 3.48 -13.16
C ALA A 42 -15.47 2.14 -13.66
N ARG A 43 -14.85 2.15 -14.84
CA ARG A 43 -14.22 0.95 -15.40
C ARG A 43 -13.02 0.46 -14.59
N PHE A 44 -12.21 1.37 -14.07
CA PHE A 44 -11.08 1.02 -13.20
C PHE A 44 -11.55 0.32 -11.93
N ARG A 45 -12.56 0.87 -11.23
CA ARG A 45 -13.18 0.27 -10.05
C ARG A 45 -13.75 -1.14 -10.34
N GLU A 46 -14.41 -1.30 -11.46
CA GLU A 46 -14.94 -2.60 -11.90
C GLU A 46 -13.80 -3.63 -12.07
N LEU A 47 -12.71 -3.27 -12.73
CA LEU A 47 -11.58 -4.16 -12.98
C LEU A 47 -10.72 -4.45 -11.74
N LEU A 48 -10.79 -3.63 -10.70
CA LEU A 48 -10.12 -3.90 -9.44
C LEU A 48 -10.68 -5.15 -8.74
N MET A 49 -11.96 -5.50 -8.98
CA MET A 49 -12.59 -6.67 -8.36
C MET A 49 -12.27 -6.74 -6.86
N GLN A 50 -12.65 -5.67 -6.16
CA GLN A 50 -12.36 -5.51 -4.73
C GLN A 50 -13.16 -6.48 -3.87
N PRO A 51 -12.66 -6.85 -2.67
CA PRO A 51 -13.46 -7.50 -1.65
C PRO A 51 -14.67 -6.66 -1.26
N GLY A 52 -15.78 -7.32 -0.89
CA GLY A 52 -16.95 -6.65 -0.32
C GLY A 52 -16.76 -6.23 1.14
N GLY A 53 -17.74 -5.50 1.70
CA GLY A 53 -17.74 -5.14 3.13
C GLY A 53 -17.04 -3.81 3.44
N ALA A 54 -17.31 -2.79 2.64
CA ALA A 54 -16.72 -1.45 2.76
C ALA A 54 -17.29 -0.65 3.95
N GLN A 55 -16.81 -0.89 5.17
CA GLN A 55 -17.13 -0.07 6.35
C GLN A 55 -15.88 0.65 6.85
N THR A 56 -16.06 1.87 7.37
CA THR A 56 -14.98 2.59 8.06
C THR A 56 -14.50 1.75 9.24
N PRO A 57 -13.19 1.47 9.34
CA PRO A 57 -12.68 0.67 10.45
C PRO A 57 -12.90 1.35 11.81
N VAL A 58 -13.26 0.56 12.81
CA VAL A 58 -13.23 0.99 14.22
C VAL A 58 -11.85 0.65 14.76
N ALA A 59 -10.98 1.66 14.82
CA ALA A 59 -9.63 1.46 15.33
C ALA A 59 -9.59 1.51 16.86
N GLN A 60 -8.80 0.61 17.44
CA GLN A 60 -8.41 0.64 18.84
C GLN A 60 -7.06 1.34 18.96
N VAL A 61 -6.97 2.35 19.81
CA VAL A 61 -5.69 2.99 20.14
C VAL A 61 -4.99 2.10 21.17
N GLN A 62 -3.89 1.48 20.75
CA GLN A 62 -3.07 0.62 21.60
C GLN A 62 -2.18 1.44 22.52
N HIS A 63 -1.51 2.44 21.96
CA HIS A 63 -0.59 3.34 22.65
C HIS A 63 -0.63 4.73 22.03
N THR A 64 -0.43 5.75 22.88
CA THR A 64 -0.16 7.14 22.45
C THR A 64 1.11 7.62 23.13
N PHE A 65 2.03 8.18 22.36
CA PHE A 65 3.33 8.66 22.86
C PHE A 65 3.87 9.78 21.98
N GLU A 66 4.90 10.45 22.47
CA GLU A 66 5.62 11.46 21.71
C GLU A 66 7.01 10.94 21.31
N PHE A 67 7.38 11.19 20.08
CA PHE A 67 8.72 10.89 19.55
C PHE A 67 9.11 11.92 18.51
N ASP A 68 10.31 12.50 18.65
CA ASP A 68 10.94 13.38 17.68
C ASP A 68 10.03 14.56 17.22
N GLY A 69 9.34 15.18 18.20
CA GLY A 69 8.44 16.32 17.96
C GLY A 69 7.08 15.92 17.37
N LEU A 70 6.77 14.65 17.31
CA LEU A 70 5.49 14.12 16.84
C LEU A 70 4.69 13.50 17.99
N SER A 71 3.37 13.68 17.95
CA SER A 71 2.42 12.86 18.68
C SER A 71 2.05 11.68 17.79
N ILE A 72 2.19 10.46 18.29
CA ILE A 72 2.03 9.22 17.55
C ILE A 72 1.01 8.33 18.24
N GLU A 73 0.02 7.87 17.52
CA GLU A 73 -0.92 6.84 17.96
C GLU A 73 -0.60 5.52 17.25
N HIS A 74 -0.38 4.45 18.02
CA HIS A 74 -0.36 3.09 17.52
C HIS A 74 -1.78 2.56 17.52
N LEU A 75 -2.26 2.18 16.35
CA LEU A 75 -3.63 1.81 16.08
C LEU A 75 -3.71 0.36 15.63
N GLN A 76 -4.81 -0.29 15.96
CA GLN A 76 -5.16 -1.60 15.40
C GLN A 76 -6.63 -1.64 15.03
N TRP A 77 -6.95 -2.24 13.88
CA TRP A 77 -8.33 -2.52 13.46
C TRP A 77 -8.45 -3.86 12.76
N GLN A 78 -9.64 -4.44 12.79
CA GLN A 78 -9.98 -5.65 12.05
C GLN A 78 -10.69 -5.31 10.74
N LEU A 79 -10.20 -5.86 9.65
CA LEU A 79 -10.90 -5.89 8.36
C LEU A 79 -11.73 -7.18 8.25
N PRO A 80 -12.68 -7.27 7.28
CA PRO A 80 -13.50 -8.48 7.09
C PRO A 80 -12.71 -9.77 6.84
N PHE A 81 -11.42 -9.66 6.52
CA PHE A 81 -10.55 -10.79 6.21
C PHE A 81 -9.12 -10.56 6.72
N GLY A 82 -8.43 -11.67 6.94
CA GLY A 82 -7.02 -11.70 7.32
C GLY A 82 -6.75 -11.26 8.78
N PRO A 83 -5.49 -11.11 9.15
CA PRO A 83 -5.08 -10.65 10.47
C PRO A 83 -5.49 -9.20 10.73
N PRO A 84 -5.54 -8.76 12.00
CA PRO A 84 -5.70 -7.35 12.33
C PRO A 84 -4.63 -6.49 11.65
N THR A 85 -5.04 -5.29 11.24
CA THR A 85 -4.15 -4.30 10.62
C THR A 85 -3.57 -3.41 11.73
N GLU A 86 -2.26 -3.29 11.77
CA GLU A 86 -1.58 -2.26 12.56
C GLU A 86 -1.36 -1.00 11.73
N ALA A 87 -1.46 0.16 12.39
CA ALA A 87 -1.19 1.45 11.78
C ALA A 87 -0.58 2.43 12.77
N LEU A 88 0.08 3.45 12.24
CA LEU A 88 0.56 4.61 12.99
C LEU A 88 -0.06 5.87 12.42
N LEU A 89 -0.64 6.69 13.32
CA LEU A 89 -1.09 8.03 12.98
C LEU A 89 -0.10 9.01 13.62
N LEU A 90 0.57 9.78 12.77
CA LEU A 90 1.60 10.74 13.15
C LEU A 90 1.11 12.16 12.88
N LYS A 91 1.33 13.07 13.82
CA LYS A 91 1.07 14.51 13.65
C LYS A 91 2.05 15.32 14.49
N PRO A 92 2.27 16.62 14.19
CA PRO A 92 3.11 17.45 15.03
C PRO A 92 2.59 17.49 16.48
N ALA A 93 3.47 17.35 17.46
CA ALA A 93 3.11 17.49 18.86
C ALA A 93 2.56 18.90 19.13
N GLY A 94 1.46 18.98 19.88
CA GLY A 94 0.82 20.25 20.21
C GLY A 94 0.10 20.94 19.04
N ALA A 95 -0.05 20.28 17.88
CA ALA A 95 -0.77 20.84 16.73
C ALA A 95 -2.21 21.25 17.11
N LYS A 96 -2.63 22.44 16.66
CA LYS A 96 -3.98 22.98 16.88
C LYS A 96 -4.74 23.06 15.56
N GLY A 97 -6.05 22.83 15.64
CA GLY A 97 -6.94 22.87 14.48
C GLY A 97 -6.79 21.66 13.55
N LYS A 98 -7.42 21.76 12.37
CA LYS A 98 -7.41 20.68 11.38
C LYS A 98 -6.23 20.81 10.44
N LEU A 99 -5.52 19.71 10.23
CA LEU A 99 -4.40 19.58 9.31
C LEU A 99 -4.79 18.77 8.07
N PRO A 100 -4.10 18.96 6.94
CA PRO A 100 -4.25 18.05 5.79
C PRO A 100 -3.84 16.63 6.16
N GLY A 101 -4.59 15.65 5.64
CA GLY A 101 -4.34 14.23 5.90
C GLY A 101 -3.64 13.54 4.73
N VAL A 102 -2.67 12.68 5.02
CA VAL A 102 -1.94 11.89 4.02
C VAL A 102 -1.92 10.42 4.41
N VAL A 103 -2.32 9.53 3.50
CA VAL A 103 -2.06 8.10 3.64
C VAL A 103 -0.66 7.82 3.10
N GLY A 104 0.23 7.42 3.99
CA GLY A 104 1.58 6.98 3.66
C GLY A 104 1.59 5.52 3.22
N LEU A 105 1.98 5.27 1.98
CA LEU A 105 1.94 3.95 1.36
C LEU A 105 3.36 3.39 1.26
N HIS A 106 3.68 2.39 2.10
CA HIS A 106 5.00 1.77 2.13
C HIS A 106 5.29 0.99 0.84
N ASP A 107 6.55 0.90 0.50
CA ASP A 107 7.05 0.17 -0.68
C ASP A 107 6.95 -1.35 -0.53
N HIS A 108 7.20 -2.08 -1.65
CA HIS A 108 7.39 -3.52 -1.63
C HIS A 108 8.80 -3.88 -1.13
N GLY A 109 9.84 -3.35 -1.76
CA GLY A 109 11.25 -3.46 -1.38
C GLY A 109 11.79 -4.89 -1.17
N GLY A 110 11.08 -5.92 -1.66
CA GLY A 110 11.41 -7.32 -1.39
C GLY A 110 11.26 -7.73 0.09
N ASN A 111 10.67 -6.87 0.92
CA ASN A 111 10.55 -7.09 2.36
C ASN A 111 9.09 -7.09 2.79
N LYS A 112 8.52 -8.29 2.97
CA LYS A 112 7.14 -8.50 3.43
C LYS A 112 7.04 -8.67 4.94
N TYR A 113 8.15 -8.95 5.61
CA TYR A 113 8.17 -9.07 7.06
C TYR A 113 7.78 -7.76 7.74
N PHE A 114 8.21 -6.63 7.17
CA PHE A 114 7.86 -5.29 7.61
C PHE A 114 6.91 -4.60 6.62
N GLY A 115 6.07 -3.73 7.13
CA GLY A 115 5.17 -2.88 6.38
C GLY A 115 5.36 -1.41 6.77
N LEU A 116 4.52 -0.90 7.67
CA LEU A 116 4.54 0.50 8.13
C LEU A 116 5.92 0.95 8.65
N ARG A 117 6.67 0.06 9.30
CA ARG A 117 8.02 0.34 9.84
C ARG A 117 9.04 0.71 8.75
N LYS A 118 8.78 0.41 7.48
CA LYS A 118 9.67 0.79 6.36
C LYS A 118 9.71 2.29 6.10
N ILE A 119 8.69 3.02 6.54
CA ILE A 119 8.55 4.45 6.28
C ILE A 119 8.26 5.28 7.53
N THR A 120 8.19 4.62 8.70
CA THR A 120 7.96 5.26 10.00
C THR A 120 9.03 4.84 11.01
N GLN A 121 9.41 5.79 11.87
CA GLN A 121 10.30 5.55 13.01
C GLN A 121 9.64 6.04 14.29
N ILE A 122 9.64 5.21 15.32
CA ILE A 122 8.97 5.47 16.61
C ILE A 122 9.90 5.36 17.83
N SER A 123 11.19 5.06 17.60
CA SER A 123 12.20 4.97 18.65
C SER A 123 13.55 5.43 18.12
N LYS A 124 14.49 5.70 19.05
CA LYS A 124 15.88 6.04 18.68
C LYS A 124 16.65 4.83 18.13
N ASP A 125 16.22 3.63 18.50
CA ASP A 125 16.87 2.37 18.12
C ASP A 125 15.92 1.55 17.21
N PRO A 126 15.75 1.93 15.93
CA PRO A 126 14.98 1.13 14.99
C PRO A 126 15.68 -0.19 14.69
N HIS A 127 14.92 -1.20 14.30
CA HIS A 127 15.46 -2.47 13.89
C HIS A 127 16.56 -2.31 12.81
N PRO A 128 17.72 -3.01 12.89
CA PRO A 128 18.83 -2.81 11.93
C PRO A 128 18.45 -2.97 10.47
N ALA A 129 17.53 -3.89 10.15
CA ALA A 129 16.98 -4.03 8.80
C ALA A 129 16.23 -2.77 8.31
N MET A 130 15.63 -2.00 9.24
CA MET A 130 14.94 -0.75 8.89
C MET A 130 15.93 0.39 8.69
N VAL A 131 17.00 0.46 9.45
CA VAL A 131 18.11 1.41 9.20
C VAL A 131 18.64 1.22 7.78
N LYS A 132 19.02 -0.03 7.43
CA LYS A 132 19.49 -0.37 6.07
C LYS A 132 18.44 -0.02 5.00
N HIS A 133 17.14 -0.19 5.31
CA HIS A 133 16.05 0.12 4.40
C HIS A 133 15.90 1.63 4.16
N TYR A 134 15.96 2.44 5.22
CA TYR A 134 15.93 3.91 5.11
C TYR A 134 17.11 4.42 4.29
N GLU A 135 18.32 3.94 4.55
CA GLU A 135 19.51 4.33 3.80
C GLU A 135 19.39 4.00 2.32
N ARG A 136 18.94 2.79 2.02
CA ARG A 136 18.85 2.29 0.64
C ARG A 136 17.81 3.01 -0.21
N TYR A 137 16.65 3.37 0.36
CA TYR A 137 15.49 3.82 -0.41
C TYR A 137 15.06 5.24 -0.11
N TYR A 138 15.42 5.80 1.04
CA TYR A 138 14.85 7.03 1.56
C TYR A 138 15.89 8.04 2.08
N GLY A 139 17.15 7.90 1.69
CA GLY A 139 18.23 8.81 2.11
C GLY A 139 18.47 8.82 3.62
N GLY A 140 18.21 7.71 4.30
CA GLY A 140 18.41 7.55 5.74
C GLY A 140 17.24 8.03 6.61
N ALA A 141 16.11 8.46 6.03
CA ALA A 141 15.00 9.02 6.80
C ALA A 141 13.72 8.18 6.69
N ALA A 142 12.95 8.08 7.79
CA ALA A 142 11.57 7.64 7.79
C ALA A 142 10.68 8.76 7.24
N TRP A 143 10.42 8.78 5.94
CA TRP A 143 9.82 9.93 5.27
C TRP A 143 8.42 10.31 5.77
N ALA A 144 7.65 9.35 6.31
CA ALA A 144 6.34 9.65 6.88
C ALA A 144 6.45 10.54 8.12
N ASN A 145 7.49 10.34 8.95
CA ASN A 145 7.79 11.23 10.08
C ASN A 145 8.14 12.64 9.58
N GLU A 146 9.01 12.71 8.57
CA GLU A 146 9.42 14.00 8.00
C GLU A 146 8.25 14.79 7.40
N LEU A 147 7.30 14.07 6.79
CA LEU A 147 6.08 14.68 6.28
C LEU A 147 5.18 15.18 7.44
N ALA A 148 5.01 14.37 8.48
CA ALA A 148 4.24 14.76 9.65
C ALA A 148 4.81 16.01 10.34
N LYS A 149 6.14 16.12 10.50
CA LYS A 149 6.82 17.31 11.04
C LYS A 149 6.52 18.59 10.25
N ARG A 150 6.17 18.47 8.96
CA ARG A 150 5.81 19.60 8.08
C ARG A 150 4.34 20.03 8.20
N GLY A 151 3.60 19.53 9.18
CA GLY A 151 2.24 19.97 9.47
C GLY A 151 1.14 19.12 8.80
N TYR A 152 1.40 17.84 8.57
CA TYR A 152 0.40 16.90 8.08
C TYR A 152 0.02 15.89 9.17
N VAL A 153 -1.22 15.39 9.11
CA VAL A 153 -1.58 14.14 9.78
C VAL A 153 -1.28 13.01 8.80
N VAL A 154 -0.34 12.15 9.16
CA VAL A 154 0.09 11.04 8.29
C VAL A 154 -0.36 9.73 8.91
N LEU A 155 -1.18 8.97 8.19
CA LEU A 155 -1.58 7.61 8.56
C LEU A 155 -0.78 6.61 7.71
N VAL A 156 -0.06 5.72 8.37
CA VAL A 156 0.66 4.62 7.73
C VAL A 156 0.13 3.31 8.28
N HIS A 157 -0.34 2.42 7.42
CA HIS A 157 -0.88 1.12 7.81
C HIS A 157 -0.15 -0.01 7.10
N ASP A 158 -0.16 -1.17 7.72
CA ASP A 158 0.24 -2.39 7.05
C ASP A 158 -0.84 -2.82 6.04
N THR A 159 -0.44 -3.16 4.83
CA THR A 159 -1.36 -3.65 3.82
C THR A 159 -1.23 -5.15 3.61
N PHE A 160 -2.17 -5.72 2.90
CA PHE A 160 -2.23 -7.14 2.51
C PHE A 160 -0.85 -7.71 2.17
N THR A 161 -0.49 -8.77 2.86
CA THR A 161 0.77 -9.53 2.82
C THR A 161 2.01 -8.84 3.38
N PHE A 162 1.89 -7.70 4.06
CA PHE A 162 3.02 -7.01 4.69
C PHE A 162 2.79 -6.76 6.19
N GLY A 163 3.87 -6.77 6.99
CA GLY A 163 3.85 -6.44 8.41
C GLY A 163 2.86 -7.27 9.22
N SER A 164 1.95 -6.62 9.94
CA SER A 164 0.89 -7.29 10.71
C SER A 164 -0.08 -8.09 9.82
N ARG A 165 -0.22 -7.68 8.57
CA ARG A 165 -1.05 -8.34 7.55
C ARG A 165 -0.29 -9.39 6.74
N ARG A 166 0.96 -9.70 7.10
CA ARG A 166 1.74 -10.73 6.43
C ARG A 166 1.13 -12.11 6.59
N MET A 167 1.36 -12.97 5.64
CA MET A 167 1.02 -14.39 5.73
C MET A 167 1.85 -15.04 6.84
N ARG A 168 1.21 -15.57 7.86
CA ARG A 168 1.90 -16.25 8.96
C ARG A 168 2.27 -17.67 8.53
N LEU A 169 3.49 -18.08 8.82
CA LEU A 169 3.97 -19.42 8.46
C LEU A 169 3.10 -20.53 9.08
N GLY A 170 2.56 -20.30 10.28
CA GLY A 170 1.67 -21.26 10.96
C GLY A 170 0.35 -21.52 10.23
N ASP A 171 -0.12 -20.58 9.41
CA ASP A 171 -1.36 -20.68 8.66
C ASP A 171 -1.17 -21.38 7.30
N VAL A 172 0.09 -21.64 6.90
CA VAL A 172 0.43 -22.29 5.62
C VAL A 172 0.77 -23.75 5.83
N PRO A 173 0.23 -24.70 4.97
CA PRO A 173 0.56 -26.10 5.07
C PRO A 173 2.07 -26.37 5.12
N GLY A 174 2.50 -27.29 5.99
CA GLY A 174 3.92 -27.59 6.23
C GLY A 174 4.71 -27.92 4.96
N ALA A 175 4.09 -28.69 4.06
CA ALA A 175 4.70 -29.05 2.77
C ALA A 175 4.98 -27.82 1.87
N ILE A 176 4.12 -26.79 1.93
CA ILE A 176 4.28 -25.57 1.13
C ILE A 176 5.37 -24.68 1.72
N ARG A 177 5.44 -24.56 3.04
CA ARG A 177 6.45 -23.75 3.74
C ARG A 177 7.75 -24.50 4.02
N ASN A 178 7.96 -25.71 3.47
CA ASN A 178 9.13 -26.55 3.72
C ASN A 178 9.40 -26.76 5.23
N ASN A 179 8.33 -26.94 6.01
CA ASN A 179 8.35 -27.05 7.48
C ASN A 179 9.04 -25.86 8.20
N MET A 180 9.19 -24.73 7.52
CA MET A 180 9.74 -23.51 8.12
C MET A 180 8.86 -23.07 9.30
N VAL A 181 9.50 -22.69 10.39
CA VAL A 181 8.87 -22.12 11.58
C VAL A 181 9.53 -20.78 11.90
N GLU A 182 8.82 -19.90 12.56
CA GLU A 182 9.32 -18.63 13.07
C GLU A 182 9.69 -18.84 14.55
N ALA A 183 10.93 -19.27 14.80
CA ALA A 183 11.41 -19.63 16.13
C ALA A 183 11.91 -18.42 16.92
N ASN A 184 12.51 -17.45 16.23
CA ASN A 184 13.04 -16.21 16.83
C ASN A 184 12.57 -15.01 15.99
N PRO A 185 11.35 -14.52 16.21
CA PRO A 185 10.80 -13.41 15.46
C PRO A 185 11.75 -12.20 15.44
N GLU A 186 11.86 -11.54 14.29
CA GLU A 186 12.75 -10.40 14.03
C GLU A 186 14.26 -10.73 14.04
N ALA A 187 14.69 -11.98 14.16
CA ALA A 187 16.08 -12.32 13.87
C ALA A 187 16.38 -12.10 12.37
N GLU A 188 17.55 -11.53 12.06
CA GLU A 188 17.89 -11.09 10.68
C GLU A 188 17.84 -12.24 9.66
N ASP A 189 18.28 -13.42 10.06
CA ASP A 189 18.22 -14.63 9.23
C ASP A 189 16.77 -15.14 9.03
N GLU A 190 15.92 -15.05 10.03
CA GLU A 190 14.51 -15.41 9.92
C GLU A 190 13.74 -14.44 9.04
N ILE A 191 13.98 -13.14 9.17
CA ILE A 191 13.42 -12.12 8.28
C ILE A 191 13.82 -12.42 6.83
N THR A 192 15.09 -12.74 6.60
CA THR A 192 15.60 -13.05 5.26
C THR A 192 14.91 -14.28 4.67
N ARG A 193 14.83 -15.38 5.43
CA ARG A 193 14.15 -16.61 5.01
C ARG A 193 12.67 -16.39 4.75
N TYR A 194 12.01 -15.65 5.64
CA TYR A 194 10.58 -15.30 5.46
C TYR A 194 10.37 -14.51 4.18
N ASN A 195 11.15 -13.46 3.93
CA ASN A 195 11.01 -12.62 2.74
C ASN A 195 11.24 -13.40 1.45
N GLN A 196 12.21 -14.31 1.44
CA GLN A 196 12.45 -15.20 0.30
C GLN A 196 11.25 -16.12 0.05
N PHE A 197 10.74 -16.77 1.09
CA PHE A 197 9.54 -17.61 1.00
C PHE A 197 8.34 -16.81 0.52
N ALA A 198 8.05 -15.67 1.15
CA ALA A 198 6.89 -14.84 0.84
C ALA A 198 6.95 -14.29 -0.60
N GLY A 199 8.14 -13.91 -1.08
CA GLY A 199 8.34 -13.49 -2.47
C GLY A 199 8.07 -14.61 -3.48
N GLN A 200 8.56 -15.80 -3.20
CA GLN A 200 8.29 -16.99 -4.04
C GLN A 200 6.82 -17.41 -4.02
N HIS A 201 6.09 -17.07 -2.95
CA HIS A 201 4.68 -17.44 -2.78
C HIS A 201 3.69 -16.45 -3.41
N GLU A 202 4.13 -15.28 -3.85
CA GLU A 202 3.26 -14.25 -4.42
C GLU A 202 2.39 -14.74 -5.57
N HIS A 203 2.95 -15.52 -6.48
CA HIS A 203 2.20 -16.04 -7.62
C HIS A 203 1.09 -17.02 -7.21
N ILE A 204 1.26 -17.75 -6.11
CA ILE A 204 0.22 -18.64 -5.56
C ILE A 204 -0.93 -17.79 -5.02
N ILE A 205 -0.62 -16.76 -4.24
CA ILE A 205 -1.63 -15.83 -3.70
C ILE A 205 -2.37 -15.15 -4.85
N ALA A 206 -1.65 -14.61 -5.84
CA ALA A 206 -2.25 -13.92 -6.98
C ALA A 206 -3.20 -14.81 -7.77
N LYS A 207 -2.80 -16.05 -8.06
CA LYS A 207 -3.65 -17.04 -8.74
C LYS A 207 -4.87 -17.44 -7.90
N SER A 208 -4.69 -17.59 -6.59
CA SER A 208 -5.79 -17.92 -5.68
C SER A 208 -6.83 -16.81 -5.62
N LEU A 209 -6.40 -15.56 -5.52
CA LEU A 209 -7.29 -14.39 -5.58
C LEU A 209 -8.03 -14.34 -6.91
N PHE A 210 -7.32 -14.51 -8.02
CA PHE A 210 -7.91 -14.50 -9.36
C PHE A 210 -8.97 -15.59 -9.51
N SER A 211 -8.71 -16.82 -9.02
CA SER A 211 -9.68 -17.90 -9.02
C SER A 211 -10.90 -17.61 -8.15
N ALA A 212 -10.76 -16.79 -7.12
CA ALA A 212 -11.85 -16.34 -6.26
C ALA A 212 -12.60 -15.10 -6.83
N GLY A 213 -12.26 -14.63 -8.02
CA GLY A 213 -12.85 -13.44 -8.63
C GLY A 213 -12.36 -12.15 -8.02
N LEU A 214 -11.17 -12.12 -7.44
CA LEU A 214 -10.53 -10.95 -6.85
C LEU A 214 -9.21 -10.66 -7.57
N THR A 215 -8.69 -9.47 -7.38
CA THR A 215 -7.33 -9.14 -7.83
C THR A 215 -6.48 -8.67 -6.65
N TRP A 216 -5.17 -8.89 -6.72
CA TRP A 216 -4.24 -8.36 -5.73
C TRP A 216 -4.32 -6.82 -5.63
N PRO A 217 -4.31 -6.06 -6.74
CA PRO A 217 -4.56 -4.62 -6.70
C PRO A 217 -5.88 -4.25 -6.05
N GLY A 218 -6.93 -5.03 -6.26
CA GLY A 218 -8.24 -4.81 -5.63
C GLY A 218 -8.18 -4.93 -4.11
N VAL A 219 -7.44 -5.91 -3.58
CA VAL A 219 -7.23 -6.06 -2.14
C VAL A 219 -6.40 -4.90 -1.59
N PHE A 220 -5.33 -4.46 -2.29
CA PHE A 220 -4.56 -3.28 -1.88
C PHE A 220 -5.43 -2.02 -1.80
N VAL A 221 -6.19 -1.73 -2.85
CA VAL A 221 -7.04 -0.53 -2.87
C VAL A 221 -8.12 -0.61 -1.80
N PHE A 222 -8.64 -1.80 -1.51
CA PHE A 222 -9.58 -1.99 -0.40
C PHE A 222 -8.94 -1.60 0.94
N ASP A 223 -7.76 -2.14 1.26
CA ASP A 223 -7.05 -1.82 2.50
C ASP A 223 -6.74 -0.31 2.60
N ASP A 224 -6.27 0.29 1.50
CA ASP A 224 -5.91 1.71 1.43
C ASP A 224 -7.13 2.63 1.58
N GLN A 225 -8.27 2.27 1.00
CA GLN A 225 -9.53 3.02 1.17
C GLN A 225 -10.05 2.92 2.60
N ARG A 226 -9.90 1.77 3.27
CA ARG A 226 -10.26 1.66 4.68
C ARG A 226 -9.39 2.54 5.58
N ALA A 227 -8.09 2.60 5.29
CA ALA A 227 -7.19 3.54 5.97
C ALA A 227 -7.59 5.01 5.69
N LEU A 228 -7.93 5.34 4.44
CA LEU A 228 -8.40 6.68 4.07
C LEU A 228 -9.73 7.03 4.76
N ASP A 229 -10.66 6.08 4.90
CA ASP A 229 -11.92 6.30 5.62
C ASP A 229 -11.66 6.65 7.09
N TYR A 230 -10.77 5.89 7.74
CA TYR A 230 -10.37 6.18 9.11
C TYR A 230 -9.70 7.55 9.23
N LEU A 231 -8.74 7.86 8.36
CA LEU A 231 -8.06 9.15 8.36
C LEU A 231 -9.05 10.32 8.18
N ALA A 232 -9.98 10.19 7.24
CA ALA A 232 -11.00 11.21 6.97
C ALA A 232 -12.00 11.41 8.12
N SER A 233 -12.21 10.39 8.97
CA SER A 233 -13.10 10.46 10.12
C SER A 233 -12.47 11.16 11.35
N ARG A 234 -11.16 11.40 11.33
CA ARG A 234 -10.44 11.97 12.47
C ARG A 234 -10.77 13.46 12.64
N PRO A 235 -11.07 13.93 13.87
CA PRO A 235 -11.44 15.31 14.12
C PRO A 235 -10.35 16.33 13.83
N GLU A 236 -9.07 15.93 13.95
CA GLU A 236 -7.90 16.75 13.64
C GLU A 236 -7.53 16.80 12.15
N VAL A 237 -8.26 16.07 11.29
CA VAL A 237 -8.02 16.01 9.86
C VAL A 237 -8.99 16.90 9.11
N ASP A 238 -8.47 17.69 8.16
CA ASP A 238 -9.28 18.37 7.16
C ASP A 238 -9.60 17.39 6.01
N ALA A 239 -10.78 16.80 6.05
CA ALA A 239 -11.22 15.82 5.06
C ALA A 239 -11.36 16.39 3.63
N THR A 240 -11.25 17.70 3.44
CA THR A 240 -11.21 18.33 2.10
C THR A 240 -9.80 18.39 1.51
N ARG A 241 -8.77 18.11 2.33
CA ARG A 241 -7.34 18.16 1.96
C ARG A 241 -6.67 16.82 2.23
N LEU A 242 -7.12 15.77 1.53
CA LEU A 242 -6.58 14.41 1.62
C LEU A 242 -5.63 14.12 0.47
N GLY A 243 -4.54 13.42 0.79
CA GLY A 243 -3.55 12.99 -0.17
C GLY A 243 -3.01 11.59 0.11
N CYS A 244 -2.21 11.08 -0.80
CA CYS A 244 -1.44 9.86 -0.60
C CYS A 244 -0.08 9.95 -1.30
N CYS A 245 0.89 9.21 -0.78
CA CYS A 245 2.25 9.22 -1.30
C CYS A 245 2.93 7.87 -1.05
N GLY A 246 3.76 7.43 -1.99
CA GLY A 246 4.55 6.21 -1.84
C GLY A 246 5.58 6.01 -2.95
N LEU A 247 6.60 5.19 -2.63
CA LEU A 247 7.68 4.78 -3.52
C LEU A 247 7.44 3.35 -4.01
N SER A 248 7.79 3.03 -5.27
CA SER A 248 7.78 1.67 -5.84
C SER A 248 6.41 1.01 -5.67
N GLY A 249 6.28 -0.09 -4.94
CA GLY A 249 4.98 -0.70 -4.61
C GLY A 249 4.01 0.26 -3.92
N GLY A 250 4.51 1.19 -3.09
CA GLY A 250 3.73 2.31 -2.54
C GLY A 250 3.33 3.32 -3.61
N GLY A 251 4.20 3.56 -4.60
CA GLY A 251 3.89 4.38 -5.78
C GLY A 251 2.76 3.76 -6.63
N LEU A 252 2.80 2.45 -6.86
CA LEU A 252 1.72 1.72 -7.53
C LEU A 252 0.39 1.88 -6.78
N ARG A 253 0.39 1.68 -5.46
CA ARG A 253 -0.78 1.88 -4.60
C ARG A 253 -1.27 3.33 -4.66
N THR A 254 -0.36 4.32 -4.71
CA THR A 254 -0.69 5.74 -4.88
C THR A 254 -1.48 5.99 -6.15
N VAL A 255 -1.03 5.46 -7.30
CA VAL A 255 -1.75 5.58 -8.58
C VAL A 255 -3.13 4.92 -8.48
N MET A 256 -3.20 3.72 -7.92
CA MET A 256 -4.44 2.96 -7.82
C MET A 256 -5.44 3.62 -6.87
N LEU A 257 -5.01 4.05 -5.68
CA LEU A 257 -5.89 4.73 -4.73
C LEU A 257 -6.42 6.04 -5.31
N THR A 258 -5.56 6.85 -5.95
CA THR A 258 -5.96 8.11 -6.61
C THR A 258 -6.97 7.86 -7.74
N GLY A 259 -6.77 6.80 -8.51
CA GLY A 259 -7.70 6.38 -9.56
C GLY A 259 -9.06 5.92 -9.01
N ALA A 260 -9.04 5.21 -7.89
CA ALA A 260 -10.25 4.62 -7.30
C ALA A 260 -11.04 5.58 -6.40
N ASP A 261 -10.39 6.55 -5.75
CA ASP A 261 -11.01 7.39 -4.72
C ASP A 261 -10.88 8.89 -5.01
N GLU A 262 -12.01 9.55 -5.19
CA GLU A 262 -12.07 10.98 -5.56
C GLU A 262 -11.79 11.93 -4.40
N ARG A 263 -11.76 11.44 -3.16
CA ARG A 263 -11.36 12.24 -1.98
C ARG A 263 -9.87 12.60 -2.01
N ILE A 264 -9.04 11.84 -2.73
CA ILE A 264 -7.62 12.15 -2.92
C ILE A 264 -7.49 13.38 -3.83
N ARG A 265 -6.99 14.47 -3.25
CA ARG A 265 -6.81 15.77 -3.94
C ARG A 265 -5.39 15.98 -4.43
N CYS A 266 -4.43 15.32 -3.81
CA CYS A 266 -3.01 15.39 -4.16
C CYS A 266 -2.37 14.02 -3.97
N SER A 267 -1.55 13.60 -4.92
CA SER A 267 -0.83 12.35 -4.83
C SER A 267 0.61 12.50 -5.31
N CYS A 268 1.54 11.78 -4.66
CA CYS A 268 2.93 11.74 -5.04
C CYS A 268 3.35 10.28 -5.30
N CYS A 269 3.37 9.90 -6.58
CA CYS A 269 3.84 8.60 -7.03
C CYS A 269 5.34 8.68 -7.31
N VAL A 270 6.14 7.88 -6.60
CA VAL A 270 7.59 7.88 -6.74
C VAL A 270 8.07 6.52 -7.23
N GLY A 271 8.91 6.51 -8.29
CA GLY A 271 9.59 5.30 -8.77
C GLY A 271 8.66 4.18 -9.27
N MET A 272 7.51 4.54 -9.86
CA MET A 272 6.53 3.58 -10.38
C MET A 272 5.82 4.10 -11.64
N MET A 273 6.53 4.88 -12.45
CA MET A 273 6.01 5.37 -13.73
C MET A 273 6.54 4.49 -14.86
N THR A 274 5.70 3.61 -15.36
CA THR A 274 6.01 2.73 -16.50
C THR A 274 4.79 2.56 -17.39
N THR A 275 4.96 2.03 -18.59
CA THR A 275 3.83 1.56 -19.39
C THR A 275 3.56 0.09 -19.08
N TRP A 276 2.30 -0.35 -19.25
CA TRP A 276 1.95 -1.75 -19.03
C TRP A 276 2.59 -2.72 -20.03
N ARG A 277 3.22 -2.20 -21.10
CA ARG A 277 4.01 -3.01 -22.02
C ARG A 277 5.39 -3.36 -21.47
N ASP A 278 5.89 -2.52 -20.59
CA ASP A 278 7.26 -2.60 -20.05
C ASP A 278 7.27 -3.12 -18.60
N TYR A 279 6.08 -3.49 -18.07
CA TYR A 279 5.88 -3.94 -16.69
C TYR A 279 6.04 -5.47 -16.53
#